data_70391386f0a8cd1604add57c9415d9af
#
_entry.id   70391386f0a8cd1604add57c9415d9af
#
_cell.length_a   1.000
_cell.length_b   1.000
_cell.length_c   1.000
_cell.angle_alpha   90.00
_cell.angle_beta   90.00
_cell.angle_gamma   90.00
#
_symmetry.space_group_name_H-M   'P 1'
#
loop_
_entity.id
_entity.type
_entity.pdbx_description
1 polymer ?
#
loop_
_entity_poly.entity_id
_entity_poly.type
_entity_poly.pdbx_seq_one_letter_code
_entity_poly.pdbx_strand_id
1 'polypeptide(L)'
;PNVSKISGKIVFELYDTYGFPPDLTSLILKEKNLVFDIHEFNDYMQQQKARSRSASEMVLSDWVHVNKVSTNGFIGYDKLIIQDAKLVKYRYVTSRGKKQIHLVFNTTPFYAEGGGQVGDEGEVTFTSLDKKDTLCGQINNTIREGNLIIHIANSWPDNHFSNTKYTLQVNYKKRILTERNHSATHLLHHVLRKKIGIHVEQRGSYVGPDYLRFDFSH
;
A
#
# COMPACT_ATOMS: atom_id res chain seq x y z
N PRO A 1 -22.22 -47.06 11.85
CA PRO A 1 -21.15 -47.13 10.88
C PRO A 1 -20.09 -46.12 11.25
N ASN A 2 -18.83 -46.61 11.44
CA ASN A 2 -17.68 -45.73 11.69
C ASN A 2 -17.40 -44.93 10.42
N VAL A 3 -17.71 -43.64 10.43
CA VAL A 3 -17.30 -42.72 9.35
C VAL A 3 -15.81 -42.45 9.51
N SER A 4 -15.01 -42.82 8.52
CA SER A 4 -13.58 -42.53 8.58
C SER A 4 -13.33 -41.02 8.49
N LYS A 5 -12.50 -40.54 9.42
CA LYS A 5 -12.22 -39.10 9.59
C LYS A 5 -10.84 -38.76 9.03
N ILE A 6 -10.75 -37.79 8.17
CA ILE A 6 -9.51 -37.24 7.61
C ILE A 6 -9.01 -36.12 8.50
N SER A 7 -7.70 -35.96 8.63
CA SER A 7 -7.08 -34.86 9.38
C SER A 7 -7.45 -33.51 8.78
N GLY A 8 -7.86 -32.57 9.64
CA GLY A 8 -8.12 -31.19 9.28
C GLY A 8 -6.90 -30.47 8.73
N LYS A 9 -5.69 -30.92 9.08
CA LYS A 9 -4.42 -30.44 8.54
C LYS A 9 -4.33 -30.63 7.02
N ILE A 10 -4.73 -31.79 6.51
CA ILE A 10 -4.70 -32.09 5.06
C ILE A 10 -5.64 -31.12 4.32
N VAL A 11 -6.83 -30.91 4.86
CA VAL A 11 -7.80 -29.97 4.26
C VAL A 11 -7.30 -28.52 4.33
N PHE A 12 -6.61 -28.17 5.41
CA PHE A 12 -5.94 -26.86 5.53
C PHE A 12 -4.81 -26.71 4.50
N GLU A 13 -3.97 -27.70 4.28
CA GLU A 13 -2.91 -27.66 3.27
C GLU A 13 -3.47 -27.53 1.85
N LEU A 14 -4.57 -28.22 1.53
CA LEU A 14 -5.28 -28.04 0.25
C LEU A 14 -5.78 -26.61 0.06
N TYR A 15 -6.30 -26.00 1.12
CA TYR A 15 -6.78 -24.63 1.08
C TYR A 15 -5.64 -23.60 0.99
N ASP A 16 -4.66 -23.69 1.89
CA ASP A 16 -3.61 -22.68 2.06
C ASP A 16 -2.58 -22.72 0.93
N THR A 17 -2.21 -23.92 0.47
CA THR A 17 -1.16 -24.13 -0.54
C THR A 17 -1.70 -24.16 -1.97
N TYR A 18 -2.84 -24.83 -2.17
CA TYR A 18 -3.39 -25.06 -3.50
C TYR A 18 -4.63 -24.23 -3.80
N GLY A 19 -5.11 -23.42 -2.84
CA GLY A 19 -6.29 -22.58 -3.02
C GLY A 19 -7.60 -23.37 -3.16
N PHE A 20 -7.63 -24.64 -2.76
CA PHE A 20 -8.80 -25.49 -2.92
C PHE A 20 -9.83 -25.24 -1.79
N PRO A 21 -11.06 -24.81 -2.11
CA PRO A 21 -12.04 -24.41 -1.10
C PRO A 21 -12.44 -25.56 -0.17
N PRO A 22 -12.54 -25.33 1.17
CA PRO A 22 -12.89 -26.38 2.12
C PRO A 22 -14.31 -26.93 1.95
N ASP A 23 -15.24 -26.17 1.41
CA ASP A 23 -16.60 -26.58 1.08
C ASP A 23 -16.60 -27.61 -0.05
N LEU A 24 -15.77 -27.42 -1.08
CA LEU A 24 -15.59 -28.42 -2.14
C LEU A 24 -14.93 -29.68 -1.61
N THR A 25 -13.94 -29.55 -0.73
CA THR A 25 -13.34 -30.71 -0.04
C THR A 25 -14.41 -31.45 0.75
N SER A 26 -15.26 -30.75 1.51
CA SER A 26 -16.39 -31.36 2.24
C SER A 26 -17.34 -32.13 1.33
N LEU A 27 -17.66 -31.57 0.17
CA LEU A 27 -18.58 -32.19 -0.80
C LEU A 27 -18.01 -33.52 -1.32
N ILE A 28 -16.75 -33.51 -1.77
CA ILE A 28 -16.06 -34.70 -2.28
C ILE A 28 -15.94 -35.78 -1.19
N LEU A 29 -15.64 -35.40 0.04
CA LEU A 29 -15.56 -36.34 1.17
C LEU A 29 -16.90 -36.98 1.49
N LYS A 30 -18.00 -36.21 1.44
CA LYS A 30 -19.37 -36.74 1.64
C LYS A 30 -19.73 -37.79 0.60
N GLU A 31 -19.39 -37.60 -0.68
CA GLU A 31 -19.61 -38.58 -1.74
C GLU A 31 -18.89 -39.92 -1.46
N LYS A 32 -17.79 -39.86 -0.72
CA LYS A 32 -16.99 -41.03 -0.33
C LYS A 32 -17.33 -41.57 1.08
N ASN A 33 -18.38 -41.09 1.72
CA ASN A 33 -18.75 -41.38 3.10
C ASN A 33 -17.61 -41.09 4.10
N LEU A 34 -16.85 -40.03 3.86
CA LEU A 34 -15.76 -39.53 4.69
C LEU A 34 -16.14 -38.16 5.28
N VAL A 35 -15.53 -37.81 6.41
CA VAL A 35 -15.57 -36.45 6.99
C VAL A 35 -14.17 -36.01 7.36
N PHE A 36 -13.94 -34.72 7.60
CA PHE A 36 -12.67 -34.25 8.13
C PHE A 36 -12.85 -33.60 9.49
N ASP A 37 -11.73 -33.47 10.22
CA ASP A 37 -11.72 -32.78 11.49
C ASP A 37 -11.83 -31.27 11.31
N ILE A 38 -13.05 -30.74 11.50
CA ILE A 38 -13.34 -29.31 11.37
C ILE A 38 -12.66 -28.49 12.48
N HIS A 39 -12.49 -29.05 13.68
CA HIS A 39 -11.83 -28.36 14.79
C HIS A 39 -10.35 -28.20 14.48
N GLU A 40 -9.67 -29.27 14.09
CA GLU A 40 -8.27 -29.22 13.68
C GLU A 40 -8.05 -28.29 12.50
N PHE A 41 -8.94 -28.28 11.49
CA PHE A 41 -8.88 -27.32 10.39
C PHE A 41 -8.97 -25.88 10.88
N ASN A 42 -9.93 -25.58 11.75
CA ASN A 42 -10.12 -24.24 12.31
C ASN A 42 -8.91 -23.79 13.15
N ASP A 43 -8.27 -24.68 13.88
CA ASP A 43 -7.07 -24.38 14.65
C ASP A 43 -5.91 -23.97 13.75
N TYR A 44 -5.69 -24.67 12.64
CA TYR A 44 -4.69 -24.29 11.63
C TYR A 44 -5.02 -22.96 10.97
N MET A 45 -6.29 -22.69 10.66
CA MET A 45 -6.77 -21.42 10.13
C MET A 45 -6.50 -20.26 11.11
N GLN A 46 -6.76 -20.46 12.40
CA GLN A 46 -6.48 -19.46 13.43
C GLN A 46 -4.97 -19.20 13.58
N GLN A 47 -4.15 -20.24 13.58
CA GLN A 47 -2.69 -20.12 13.63
C GLN A 47 -2.14 -19.38 12.40
N GLN A 48 -2.67 -19.64 11.21
CA GLN A 48 -2.28 -18.93 9.98
C GLN A 48 -2.66 -17.46 10.05
N LYS A 49 -3.89 -17.14 10.52
CA LYS A 49 -4.34 -15.76 10.74
C LYS A 49 -3.48 -15.02 11.78
N ALA A 50 -3.11 -15.69 12.86
CA ALA A 50 -2.23 -15.12 13.89
C ALA A 50 -0.83 -14.84 13.33
N ARG A 51 -0.24 -15.79 12.58
CA ARG A 51 1.06 -15.60 11.90
C ARG A 51 1.01 -14.45 10.88
N SER A 52 -0.05 -14.36 10.10
CA SER A 52 -0.23 -13.26 9.13
C SER A 52 -0.37 -11.91 9.83
N ARG A 53 -1.07 -11.84 10.97
CA ARG A 53 -1.19 -10.62 11.77
C ARG A 53 0.16 -10.21 12.38
N SER A 54 0.87 -11.12 13.03
CA SER A 54 2.19 -10.84 13.62
C SER A 54 3.23 -10.46 12.56
N ALA A 55 3.18 -11.07 11.36
CA ALA A 55 4.04 -10.71 10.25
C ALA A 55 3.72 -9.33 9.64
N SER A 56 2.51 -8.80 9.88
CA SER A 56 2.07 -7.47 9.45
C SER A 56 2.06 -6.44 10.59
N GLU A 57 2.57 -6.80 11.77
CA GLU A 57 2.63 -5.90 12.91
C GLU A 57 3.52 -4.69 12.58
N MET A 58 2.87 -3.53 12.49
CA MET A 58 3.52 -2.26 12.23
C MET A 58 3.67 -1.55 13.57
N VAL A 59 4.91 -1.40 14.02
CA VAL A 59 5.22 -0.63 15.23
C VAL A 59 5.45 0.82 14.83
N LEU A 60 4.57 1.70 15.29
CA LEU A 60 4.62 3.13 15.07
C LEU A 60 5.19 3.82 16.30
N SER A 61 6.19 4.70 16.11
CA SER A 61 6.54 5.66 17.15
C SER A 61 5.56 6.83 17.17
N ASP A 62 5.56 7.59 18.24
CA ASP A 62 4.82 8.86 18.29
C ASP A 62 5.35 9.85 17.25
N TRP A 63 4.49 10.80 16.86
CA TRP A 63 4.86 11.89 15.99
C TRP A 63 5.79 12.89 16.68
N VAL A 64 6.95 13.12 16.09
CA VAL A 64 7.87 14.20 16.49
C VAL A 64 7.53 15.43 15.66
N HIS A 65 7.10 16.50 16.32
CA HIS A 65 6.78 17.79 15.69
C HIS A 65 8.05 18.61 15.49
N VAL A 66 8.28 19.08 14.27
CA VAL A 66 9.46 19.88 13.88
C VAL A 66 9.10 21.34 13.74
N ASN A 67 8.05 21.64 12.98
CA ASN A 67 7.62 23.01 12.73
C ASN A 67 6.11 23.17 13.02
N LYS A 68 5.73 24.26 13.65
CA LYS A 68 4.32 24.65 13.90
C LYS A 68 3.78 25.42 12.68
N VAL A 69 3.65 24.76 11.56
CA VAL A 69 3.05 25.31 10.34
C VAL A 69 1.85 24.49 9.91
N SER A 70 0.85 25.14 9.33
CA SER A 70 -0.30 24.45 8.77
C SER A 70 0.08 23.66 7.53
N THR A 71 -0.62 22.56 7.28
CA THR A 71 -0.50 21.79 6.04
C THR A 71 -1.39 22.41 4.98
N ASN A 72 -0.81 22.81 3.84
CA ASN A 72 -1.53 23.41 2.70
C ASN A 72 -1.99 22.35 1.68
N GLY A 73 -1.66 21.10 1.93
CA GLY A 73 -2.12 19.96 1.15
C GLY A 73 -1.34 19.70 -0.13
N PHE A 74 -2.02 19.00 -1.04
CA PHE A 74 -1.48 18.52 -2.31
C PHE A 74 -1.60 19.59 -3.40
N ILE A 75 -0.50 19.84 -4.12
CA ILE A 75 -0.45 20.77 -5.26
C ILE A 75 0.15 20.12 -6.52
N GLY A 76 0.25 18.79 -6.54
CA GLY A 76 0.94 18.01 -7.56
C GLY A 76 0.16 17.88 -8.89
N TYR A 77 -0.99 18.51 -9.05
CA TYR A 77 -1.62 18.66 -10.36
C TYR A 77 -0.92 19.72 -11.21
N ASP A 78 -0.39 20.78 -10.56
CA ASP A 78 0.20 21.91 -11.25
C ASP A 78 1.74 21.88 -11.24
N LYS A 79 2.33 21.30 -10.19
CA LYS A 79 3.77 21.33 -9.95
C LYS A 79 4.29 19.97 -9.50
N LEU A 80 5.35 19.49 -10.14
CA LEU A 80 6.05 18.27 -9.76
C LEU A 80 7.32 18.52 -8.93
N ILE A 81 7.69 19.77 -8.78
CA ILE A 81 8.82 20.22 -7.96
C ILE A 81 8.36 21.39 -7.09
N ILE A 82 8.69 21.32 -5.82
CA ILE A 82 8.45 22.41 -4.86
C ILE A 82 9.77 22.70 -4.16
N GLN A 83 10.12 23.97 -4.10
CA GLN A 83 11.22 24.48 -3.27
C GLN A 83 10.66 25.06 -1.97
N ASP A 84 11.52 25.17 -0.95
CA ASP A 84 11.19 25.77 0.34
C ASP A 84 10.06 25.10 1.14
N ALA A 85 9.76 23.82 0.87
CA ALA A 85 8.84 23.06 1.71
C ALA A 85 9.40 22.93 3.14
N LYS A 86 8.48 22.86 4.12
CA LYS A 86 8.83 22.71 5.55
C LYS A 86 8.34 21.38 6.06
N LEU A 87 9.22 20.62 6.71
CA LEU A 87 8.81 19.40 7.43
C LEU A 87 7.98 19.81 8.66
N VAL A 88 6.76 19.33 8.74
CA VAL A 88 5.85 19.58 9.86
C VAL A 88 6.13 18.63 11.01
N LYS A 89 6.16 17.33 10.70
CA LYS A 89 6.41 16.26 11.67
C LYS A 89 6.91 14.99 10.98
N TYR A 90 7.54 14.12 11.77
CA TYR A 90 7.96 12.81 11.31
C TYR A 90 7.72 11.76 12.40
N ARG A 91 7.75 10.48 12.01
CA ARG A 91 7.78 9.33 12.93
C ARG A 91 8.61 8.20 12.34
N TYR A 92 9.15 7.36 13.21
CA TYR A 92 9.76 6.10 12.79
C TYR A 92 8.71 4.98 12.79
N VAL A 93 8.84 4.09 11.83
CA VAL A 93 7.95 2.95 11.65
C VAL A 93 8.79 1.72 11.45
N THR A 94 8.48 0.64 12.17
CA THR A 94 9.04 -0.67 11.87
C THR A 94 7.93 -1.53 11.29
N SER A 95 8.08 -1.90 10.04
CA SER A 95 7.13 -2.76 9.34
C SER A 95 7.88 -3.99 8.82
N ARG A 96 7.44 -5.18 9.21
CA ARG A 96 8.08 -6.45 8.83
C ARG A 96 9.58 -6.47 9.10
N GLY A 97 10.00 -5.94 10.25
CA GLY A 97 11.42 -5.85 10.65
C GLY A 97 12.24 -4.78 9.91
N LYS A 98 11.68 -4.06 8.95
CA LYS A 98 12.34 -2.96 8.25
C LYS A 98 11.97 -1.64 8.88
N LYS A 99 12.98 -0.83 9.18
CA LYS A 99 12.78 0.54 9.66
C LYS A 99 12.49 1.46 8.48
N GLN A 100 11.48 2.30 8.64
CA GLN A 100 11.07 3.35 7.70
C GLN A 100 10.90 4.65 8.46
N ILE A 101 10.94 5.76 7.75
CA ILE A 101 10.55 7.05 8.29
C ILE A 101 9.34 7.60 7.52
N HIS A 102 8.38 8.10 8.25
CA HIS A 102 7.20 8.77 7.74
C HIS A 102 7.36 10.27 7.94
N LEU A 103 7.23 11.04 6.88
CA LEU A 103 7.43 12.49 6.83
C LEU A 103 6.16 13.19 6.40
N VAL A 104 5.81 14.29 7.05
CA VAL A 104 4.68 15.15 6.67
C VAL A 104 5.22 16.55 6.40
N PHE A 105 5.05 17.03 5.17
CA PHE A 105 5.41 18.39 4.79
C PHE A 105 4.20 19.33 4.80
N ASN A 106 4.45 20.63 4.91
CA ASN A 106 3.40 21.64 4.89
C ASN A 106 2.66 21.67 3.54
N THR A 107 3.35 21.42 2.45
CA THR A 107 2.80 21.32 1.09
C THR A 107 3.58 20.27 0.31
N THR A 108 2.95 19.61 -0.65
CA THR A 108 3.60 18.51 -1.38
C THR A 108 3.10 18.39 -2.82
N PRO A 109 4.02 18.06 -3.78
CA PRO A 109 3.64 17.68 -5.14
C PRO A 109 3.34 16.18 -5.25
N PHE A 110 3.60 15.37 -4.20
CA PHE A 110 3.45 13.93 -4.21
C PHE A 110 1.99 13.52 -4.06
N TYR A 111 1.47 12.79 -5.04
CA TYR A 111 0.14 12.17 -4.97
C TYR A 111 0.15 11.04 -3.96
N ALA A 112 -0.79 11.08 -3.02
CA ALA A 112 -0.96 10.00 -2.06
C ALA A 112 -1.83 8.89 -2.67
N GLU A 113 -1.46 7.63 -2.42
CA GLU A 113 -2.20 6.45 -2.84
C GLU A 113 -3.71 6.60 -2.58
N GLY A 114 -4.51 6.32 -3.60
CA GLY A 114 -5.96 6.42 -3.51
C GLY A 114 -6.67 6.02 -4.81
N GLY A 115 -7.88 5.50 -4.68
CA GLY A 115 -8.70 5.10 -5.84
C GLY A 115 -8.08 4.01 -6.71
N GLY A 116 -7.20 3.17 -6.14
CA GLY A 116 -6.45 2.14 -6.87
C GLY A 116 -5.18 2.65 -7.54
N GLN A 117 -4.92 3.97 -7.57
CA GLN A 117 -3.68 4.53 -8.04
C GLN A 117 -2.61 4.48 -6.95
N VAL A 118 -1.41 4.04 -7.30
CA VAL A 118 -0.24 4.03 -6.41
C VAL A 118 0.18 5.44 -6.01
N GLY A 119 0.79 5.56 -4.83
CA GLY A 119 1.42 6.80 -4.38
C GLY A 119 2.66 7.14 -5.20
N ASP A 120 2.98 8.42 -5.25
CA ASP A 120 4.19 8.87 -5.92
C ASP A 120 5.45 8.49 -5.17
N GLU A 121 6.48 8.29 -5.94
CA GLU A 121 7.86 8.18 -5.53
C GLU A 121 8.66 9.40 -6.00
N GLY A 122 9.82 9.62 -5.40
CA GLY A 122 10.70 10.72 -5.83
C GLY A 122 11.77 11.04 -4.82
N GLU A 123 12.26 12.26 -4.89
CA GLU A 123 13.41 12.72 -4.12
C GLU A 123 13.09 13.94 -3.28
N VAL A 124 13.75 14.03 -2.15
CA VAL A 124 13.72 15.20 -1.29
C VAL A 124 15.17 15.64 -1.04
N THR A 125 15.52 16.79 -1.56
CA THR A 125 16.84 17.40 -1.31
C THR A 125 16.74 18.49 -0.26
N PHE A 126 17.76 18.61 0.58
CA PHE A 126 17.84 19.64 1.60
C PHE A 126 19.27 19.96 1.95
N THR A 127 19.51 21.19 2.38
CA THR A 127 20.80 21.64 2.87
C THR A 127 20.72 21.83 4.35
N SER A 128 21.53 21.13 5.12
CA SER A 128 21.65 21.34 6.56
C SER A 128 22.24 22.73 6.82
N LEU A 129 21.68 23.47 7.80
CA LEU A 129 22.19 24.78 8.18
C LEU A 129 23.64 24.72 8.70
N ASP A 130 24.02 23.60 9.28
CA ASP A 130 25.35 23.40 9.89
C ASP A 130 26.37 22.80 8.90
N LYS A 131 25.90 22.22 7.77
CA LYS A 131 26.73 21.60 6.76
C LYS A 131 26.40 22.22 5.41
N LYS A 132 27.40 22.66 4.68
CA LYS A 132 27.22 23.18 3.30
C LYS A 132 26.81 22.14 2.29
N ASP A 133 26.71 20.88 2.70
CA ASP A 133 26.41 19.74 1.81
C ASP A 133 24.89 19.60 1.61
N THR A 134 24.52 19.40 0.36
CA THR A 134 23.15 19.03 -0.01
C THR A 134 22.97 17.53 0.20
N LEU A 135 22.00 17.17 1.01
CA LEU A 135 21.61 15.78 1.28
C LEU A 135 20.38 15.42 0.45
N CYS A 136 20.26 14.14 0.09
CA CYS A 136 19.13 13.61 -0.68
C CYS A 136 18.51 12.42 0.04
N GLY A 137 17.19 12.47 0.27
CA GLY A 137 16.38 11.36 0.76
C GLY A 137 15.45 10.85 -0.34
N GLN A 138 15.31 9.51 -0.44
CA GLN A 138 14.41 8.88 -1.40
C GLN A 138 13.05 8.62 -0.78
N ILE A 139 11.99 9.10 -1.43
CA ILE A 139 10.60 8.77 -1.11
C ILE A 139 10.21 7.55 -1.94
N ASN A 140 9.88 6.47 -1.25
CA ASN A 140 9.57 5.18 -1.85
C ASN A 140 8.06 4.96 -2.05
N ASN A 141 7.22 5.71 -1.33
CA ASN A 141 5.77 5.71 -1.49
C ASN A 141 5.18 6.94 -0.80
N THR A 142 3.97 7.30 -1.19
CA THR A 142 3.18 8.37 -0.56
C THR A 142 1.78 7.84 -0.28
N ILE A 143 1.36 7.92 1.00
CA ILE A 143 0.06 7.43 1.46
C ILE A 143 -0.76 8.53 2.12
N ARG A 144 -2.05 8.26 2.34
CA ARG A 144 -2.96 9.16 3.06
C ARG A 144 -3.40 8.52 4.38
N GLU A 145 -3.30 9.29 5.46
CA GLU A 145 -3.84 8.93 6.78
C GLU A 145 -4.73 10.09 7.26
N GLY A 146 -6.05 9.92 7.13
CA GLY A 146 -7.00 11.02 7.33
C GLY A 146 -6.74 12.18 6.37
N ASN A 147 -6.45 13.35 6.91
CA ASN A 147 -6.13 14.56 6.14
C ASN A 147 -4.62 14.73 5.89
N LEU A 148 -3.80 13.81 6.36
CA LEU A 148 -2.35 13.91 6.22
C LEU A 148 -1.88 13.16 4.97
N ILE A 149 -0.95 13.77 4.25
CA ILE A 149 -0.16 13.13 3.20
C ILE A 149 1.18 12.76 3.81
N ILE A 150 1.48 11.47 3.81
CA ILE A 150 2.65 10.88 4.45
C ILE A 150 3.60 10.35 3.38
N HIS A 151 4.83 10.85 3.40
CA HIS A 151 5.90 10.40 2.54
C HIS A 151 6.70 9.34 3.26
N ILE A 152 6.85 8.17 2.66
CA ILE A 152 7.55 7.01 3.23
C ILE A 152 8.94 6.91 2.62
N ALA A 153 9.96 6.94 3.47
CA ALA A 153 11.34 6.69 3.09
C ALA A 153 11.90 5.47 3.84
N ASN A 154 12.58 4.57 3.13
CA ASN A 154 13.21 3.39 3.73
C ASN A 154 14.53 3.74 4.45
N SER A 155 15.16 4.84 4.06
CA SER A 155 16.32 5.41 4.71
C SER A 155 16.26 6.93 4.62
N TRP A 156 16.84 7.62 5.60
CA TRP A 156 16.89 9.07 5.61
C TRP A 156 18.31 9.52 5.99
N PRO A 157 18.91 10.41 5.20
CA PRO A 157 20.26 10.88 5.47
C PRO A 157 20.23 11.92 6.56
N ASP A 158 20.56 11.57 7.76
CA ASP A 158 20.71 12.49 8.89
C ASP A 158 19.47 12.71 9.76
N ASN A 159 19.73 13.03 11.06
CA ASN A 159 18.73 13.31 12.07
C ASN A 159 18.41 14.81 12.26
N HIS A 160 18.86 15.66 11.33
CA HIS A 160 18.69 17.11 11.45
C HIS A 160 17.43 17.57 10.72
N PHE A 161 16.35 17.70 11.43
CA PHE A 161 15.04 18.06 10.88
C PHE A 161 14.63 19.52 11.10
N SER A 162 15.30 20.25 12.00
CA SER A 162 14.91 21.59 12.38
C SER A 162 15.42 22.68 11.43
N ASN A 163 14.54 23.64 11.10
CA ASN A 163 14.86 24.86 10.31
C ASN A 163 15.41 24.62 8.90
N THR A 164 15.26 23.42 8.38
CA THR A 164 15.74 23.06 7.05
C THR A 164 14.66 23.35 6.01
N LYS A 165 15.08 23.86 4.87
CA LYS A 165 14.23 23.98 3.66
C LYS A 165 14.42 22.75 2.80
N TYR A 166 13.32 22.22 2.32
CA TYR A 166 13.27 21.00 1.53
C TYR A 166 12.82 21.32 0.11
N THR A 167 13.50 20.75 -0.87
CA THR A 167 13.02 20.68 -2.24
C THR A 167 12.46 19.29 -2.48
N LEU A 168 11.18 19.22 -2.80
CA LEU A 168 10.45 18.00 -3.08
C LEU A 168 10.33 17.82 -4.59
N GLN A 169 10.74 16.68 -5.12
CA GLN A 169 10.68 16.39 -6.56
C GLN A 169 10.07 15.00 -6.80
N VAL A 170 8.94 14.97 -7.49
CA VAL A 170 8.28 13.73 -7.91
C VAL A 170 9.07 13.06 -9.04
N ASN A 171 9.11 11.74 -9.06
CA ASN A 171 9.64 10.99 -10.20
C ASN A 171 8.72 11.20 -11.43
N TYR A 172 9.10 12.13 -12.28
CA TYR A 172 8.33 12.52 -13.47
C TYR A 172 8.00 11.34 -14.37
N LYS A 173 8.96 10.46 -14.62
CA LYS A 173 8.77 9.30 -15.52
C LYS A 173 7.69 8.36 -15.00
N LYS A 174 7.75 7.99 -13.72
CA LYS A 174 6.73 7.13 -13.09
C LYS A 174 5.35 7.81 -13.07
N ARG A 175 5.29 9.10 -12.73
CA ARG A 175 4.04 9.86 -12.69
C ARG A 175 3.34 9.86 -14.06
N ILE A 176 4.03 10.18 -15.14
CA ILE A 176 3.45 10.20 -16.50
C ILE A 176 2.94 8.82 -16.92
N LEU A 177 3.70 7.74 -16.61
CA LEU A 177 3.24 6.38 -16.92
C LEU A 177 1.98 6.02 -16.12
N THR A 178 1.94 6.38 -14.84
CA THR A 178 0.77 6.16 -13.99
C THR A 178 -0.45 6.95 -14.48
N GLU A 179 -0.30 8.21 -14.90
CA GLU A 179 -1.38 9.03 -15.47
C GLU A 179 -1.93 8.44 -16.78
N ARG A 180 -1.05 7.90 -17.63
CA ARG A 180 -1.46 7.21 -18.87
C ARG A 180 -2.28 5.95 -18.53
N ASN A 181 -1.82 5.14 -17.59
CA ASN A 181 -2.54 3.95 -17.14
C ASN A 181 -3.86 4.29 -16.45
N HIS A 182 -3.92 5.41 -15.73
CA HIS A 182 -5.17 5.92 -15.14
C HIS A 182 -6.19 6.26 -16.24
N SER A 183 -5.78 7.03 -17.24
CA SER A 183 -6.63 7.35 -18.39
C SER A 183 -7.05 6.10 -19.16
N ALA A 184 -6.12 5.15 -19.38
CA ALA A 184 -6.41 3.87 -20.02
C ALA A 184 -7.45 3.05 -19.25
N THR A 185 -7.42 3.08 -17.90
CA THR A 185 -8.41 2.42 -17.04
C THR A 185 -9.82 2.95 -17.30
N HIS A 186 -9.98 4.27 -17.39
CA HIS A 186 -11.27 4.88 -17.69
C HIS A 186 -11.77 4.54 -19.11
N LEU A 187 -10.87 4.56 -20.09
CA LEU A 187 -11.21 4.17 -21.47
C LEU A 187 -11.61 2.68 -21.54
N LEU A 188 -10.88 1.80 -20.86
CA LEU A 188 -11.19 0.38 -20.78
C LEU A 188 -12.58 0.16 -20.17
N HIS A 189 -12.88 0.79 -19.05
CA HIS A 189 -14.20 0.70 -18.40
C HIS A 189 -15.31 1.17 -19.34
N HIS A 190 -15.13 2.31 -20.01
CA HIS A 190 -16.10 2.81 -21.00
C HIS A 190 -16.35 1.82 -22.13
N VAL A 191 -15.28 1.24 -22.71
CA VAL A 191 -15.39 0.28 -23.81
C VAL A 191 -16.06 -1.01 -23.35
N LEU A 192 -15.73 -1.53 -22.17
CA LEU A 192 -16.36 -2.72 -21.62
C LEU A 192 -17.86 -2.50 -21.43
N ARG A 193 -18.29 -1.37 -20.85
CA ARG A 193 -19.71 -1.04 -20.72
C ARG A 193 -20.43 -0.94 -22.07
N LYS A 194 -19.78 -0.36 -23.07
CA LYS A 194 -20.33 -0.23 -24.41
C LYS A 194 -20.46 -1.56 -25.16
N LYS A 195 -19.51 -2.48 -24.95
CA LYS A 195 -19.44 -3.74 -25.70
C LYS A 195 -20.15 -4.90 -25.00
N ILE A 196 -20.07 -4.97 -23.67
CA ILE A 196 -20.60 -6.06 -22.86
C ILE A 196 -21.96 -5.70 -22.26
N GLY A 197 -22.12 -4.46 -21.80
CA GLY A 197 -23.36 -3.93 -21.26
C GLY A 197 -23.17 -2.99 -20.08
N ILE A 198 -24.20 -2.19 -19.80
CA ILE A 198 -24.17 -1.18 -18.72
C ILE A 198 -24.06 -1.77 -17.32
N HIS A 199 -24.28 -3.09 -17.16
CA HIS A 199 -24.16 -3.82 -15.90
C HIS A 199 -22.69 -4.05 -15.49
N VAL A 200 -21.73 -3.75 -16.37
CA VAL A 200 -20.32 -3.81 -16.02
C VAL A 200 -19.99 -2.74 -14.99
N GLU A 201 -19.64 -3.17 -13.78
CA GLU A 201 -19.26 -2.31 -12.66
C GLU A 201 -17.84 -2.60 -12.23
N GLN A 202 -17.09 -1.57 -11.91
CA GLN A 202 -15.76 -1.72 -11.32
C GLN A 202 -15.87 -2.31 -9.91
N ARG A 203 -15.15 -3.41 -9.66
CA ARG A 203 -15.03 -4.04 -8.34
C ARG A 203 -13.69 -3.76 -7.67
N GLY A 204 -12.66 -3.51 -8.48
CA GLY A 204 -11.35 -3.13 -8.02
C GLY A 204 -10.52 -2.55 -9.15
N SER A 205 -9.44 -1.86 -8.78
CA SER A 205 -8.45 -1.39 -9.76
C SER A 205 -7.08 -1.30 -9.10
N TYR A 206 -6.08 -1.44 -9.94
CA TYR A 206 -4.70 -1.06 -9.64
C TYR A 206 -4.17 -0.24 -10.80
N VAL A 207 -3.58 0.90 -10.50
CA VAL A 207 -3.01 1.82 -11.50
C VAL A 207 -1.61 2.20 -11.05
N GLY A 208 -0.61 1.66 -11.72
CA GLY A 208 0.80 1.94 -11.47
C GLY A 208 1.53 2.32 -12.75
N PRO A 209 2.84 2.62 -12.69
CA PRO A 209 3.62 3.00 -13.86
C PRO A 209 3.80 1.85 -14.85
N ASP A 210 3.88 0.60 -14.38
CA ASP A 210 4.22 -0.56 -15.21
C ASP A 210 2.99 -1.22 -15.82
N TYR A 211 1.85 -1.23 -15.11
CA TYR A 211 0.59 -1.84 -15.57
C TYR A 211 -0.62 -1.24 -14.86
N LEU A 212 -1.78 -1.53 -15.42
CA LEU A 212 -3.08 -1.38 -14.78
C LEU A 212 -3.74 -2.75 -14.59
N ARG A 213 -4.58 -2.87 -13.54
CA ARG A 213 -5.51 -3.99 -13.36
C ARG A 213 -6.91 -3.41 -13.15
N PHE A 214 -7.88 -3.99 -13.82
CA PHE A 214 -9.27 -3.58 -13.73
C PHE A 214 -10.14 -4.81 -13.47
N ASP A 215 -10.65 -4.92 -12.26
CA ASP A 215 -11.52 -6.00 -11.82
C ASP A 215 -12.98 -5.52 -11.97
N PHE A 216 -13.81 -6.30 -12.64
CA PHE A 216 -15.20 -5.91 -12.91
C PHE A 216 -16.17 -7.07 -12.80
N SER A 217 -17.45 -6.76 -12.52
CA SER A 217 -18.54 -7.73 -12.57
C SER A 217 -19.08 -7.85 -13.99
N HIS A 218 -19.38 -9.10 -14.39
CA HIS A 218 -20.01 -9.42 -15.67
C HIS A 218 -20.98 -10.58 -15.52
#